data_51f25fe02de64a62c27a8c09a8b2c3a3
#
_entry.id   51f25fe02de64a62c27a8c09a8b2c3a3
#
_cell.length_a   1.000
_cell.length_b   1.000
_cell.length_c   1.000
_cell.angle_alpha   90.00
_cell.angle_beta   90.00
_cell.angle_gamma   90.00
#
_symmetry.space_group_name_H-M   'P 1'
#
loop_
_entity.id
_entity.type
_entity.pdbx_description
1 polymer ?
#
loop_
_entity_poly.entity_id
_entity_poly.type
_entity_poly.pdbx_seq_one_letter_code
_entity_poly.pdbx_strand_id
1 'polypeptide(L)'
;EMLRSLVGSEMCIRDRVRYLKTCDECDGRTVEQKDIVKAYEYEKGKFVVFSDEDFEKLKTPKDKTITIEKFVGLEEIDPIYFDKPYYVAPEGADKAYAVLVAAMEKEKKAGIARCVLGNKETLAALRTKDGTLLLNTMYFDEEVQKNPVKLNSESGEKELSLARTVINSMSGKFEPTEFKDEYNERLLKAIDGKVKGKEIKSLGGSKPQKTMDLVDALRRSVLLKSEKPSKGGGTIKQVAKGEKIKKRA
;
A
#
# COMPACT_ATOMS: atom_id res chain seq x y z
N GLU A 1 -9.51 10.43 3.22
CA GLU A 1 -10.99 10.30 3.40
C GLU A 1 -11.72 11.64 3.31
N MET A 2 -11.14 12.75 3.76
CA MET A 2 -11.81 14.07 3.73
C MET A 2 -12.11 14.62 2.33
N LEU A 3 -11.34 14.26 1.30
CA LEU A 3 -11.54 14.75 -0.08
C LEU A 3 -12.54 13.92 -0.91
N ARG A 4 -12.98 12.75 -0.43
CA ARG A 4 -13.95 11.91 -1.16
C ARG A 4 -15.40 12.39 -1.03
N SER A 5 -15.70 13.36 -0.16
CA SER A 5 -17.07 13.79 0.11
C SER A 5 -17.52 15.07 -0.60
N LEU A 6 -16.68 15.72 -1.39
CA LEU A 6 -16.95 17.04 -1.99
C LEU A 6 -16.77 17.04 -3.52
N VAL A 7 -17.44 16.12 -4.21
CA VAL A 7 -17.57 16.21 -5.67
C VAL A 7 -18.98 16.69 -5.97
N GLY A 8 -19.11 17.96 -6.31
CA GLY A 8 -20.36 18.58 -6.74
C GLY A 8 -20.08 19.78 -7.65
N SER A 9 -21.04 20.15 -8.51
CA SER A 9 -21.00 21.43 -9.20
C SER A 9 -21.15 22.57 -8.19
N GLU A 10 -20.74 23.80 -8.53
CA GLU A 10 -20.84 24.96 -7.62
C GLU A 10 -22.26 25.19 -7.07
N MET A 11 -23.30 24.80 -7.84
CA MET A 11 -24.70 24.88 -7.38
C MET A 11 -25.11 23.78 -6.39
N CYS A 12 -24.37 22.68 -6.31
CA CYS A 12 -24.71 21.51 -5.50
C CYS A 12 -23.68 21.21 -4.39
N ILE A 13 -22.96 22.22 -3.87
CA ILE A 13 -21.91 22.05 -2.85
C ILE A 13 -22.44 21.35 -1.58
N ARG A 14 -23.74 21.44 -1.29
CA ARG A 14 -24.40 20.79 -0.14
C ARG A 14 -24.94 19.41 -0.45
N ASP A 15 -25.05 19.03 -1.75
CA ASP A 15 -25.62 17.78 -2.17
C ASP A 15 -24.52 16.79 -2.56
N ARG A 16 -24.73 15.52 -2.24
CA ARG A 16 -23.80 14.45 -2.62
C ARG A 16 -24.14 13.97 -4.03
N VAL A 17 -23.16 13.95 -4.90
CA VAL A 17 -23.28 13.35 -6.23
C VAL A 17 -23.45 11.82 -6.09
N ARG A 18 -24.37 11.25 -6.86
CA ARG A 18 -24.62 9.80 -6.95
C ARG A 18 -24.03 9.27 -8.24
N TYR A 19 -23.48 8.08 -8.19
CA TYR A 19 -23.04 7.35 -9.38
C TYR A 19 -24.23 6.56 -9.93
N LEU A 20 -24.54 6.75 -11.20
CA LEU A 20 -25.46 5.93 -11.96
C LEU A 20 -24.66 4.99 -12.86
N LYS A 21 -25.06 3.73 -12.90
CA LYS A 21 -24.50 2.76 -13.83
C LYS A 21 -25.36 2.75 -15.08
N THR A 22 -24.75 2.93 -16.24
CA THR A 22 -25.43 2.95 -17.54
C THR A 22 -24.84 1.87 -18.43
N CYS A 23 -25.64 1.34 -19.34
CA CYS A 23 -25.21 0.39 -20.36
C CYS A 23 -25.13 1.10 -21.71
N ASP A 24 -23.95 1.16 -22.32
CA ASP A 24 -23.73 1.82 -23.61
C ASP A 24 -24.44 1.09 -24.74
N GLU A 25 -24.50 -0.25 -24.72
CA GLU A 25 -25.21 -1.08 -25.71
C GLU A 25 -26.75 -0.94 -25.62
N CYS A 26 -27.26 -0.34 -24.53
CA CYS A 26 -28.69 -0.11 -24.30
C CYS A 26 -29.02 1.40 -24.35
N ASP A 27 -28.43 2.14 -25.24
CA ASP A 27 -28.65 3.59 -25.44
C ASP A 27 -28.51 4.42 -24.15
N GLY A 28 -27.56 4.07 -23.30
CA GLY A 28 -27.29 4.80 -22.07
C GLY A 28 -28.32 4.54 -20.95
N ARG A 29 -29.14 3.50 -21.07
CA ARG A 29 -30.14 3.14 -20.05
C ARG A 29 -29.47 2.90 -18.69
N THR A 30 -30.07 3.48 -17.65
CA THR A 30 -29.64 3.25 -16.26
C THR A 30 -29.93 1.81 -15.84
N VAL A 31 -28.90 1.13 -15.33
CA VAL A 31 -29.02 -0.26 -14.84
C VAL A 31 -29.04 -0.26 -13.32
N GLU A 32 -30.03 -0.90 -12.73
CA GLU A 32 -30.09 -1.05 -11.29
C GLU A 32 -29.08 -2.10 -10.81
N GLN A 33 -28.63 -1.95 -9.55
CA GLN A 33 -27.64 -2.87 -8.99
C GLN A 33 -28.11 -4.36 -8.99
N LYS A 34 -29.41 -4.58 -8.85
CA LYS A 34 -30.04 -5.92 -8.86
C LYS A 34 -30.00 -6.59 -10.24
N ASP A 35 -29.91 -5.80 -11.32
CA ASP A 35 -29.90 -6.30 -12.71
C ASP A 35 -28.49 -6.58 -13.21
N ILE A 36 -27.47 -6.29 -12.37
CA ILE A 36 -26.07 -6.52 -12.71
C ILE A 36 -25.70 -7.93 -12.30
N VAL A 37 -25.39 -8.76 -13.27
CA VAL A 37 -24.88 -10.11 -13.05
C VAL A 37 -23.35 -10.14 -13.01
N LYS A 38 -22.80 -11.06 -12.25
CA LYS A 38 -21.36 -11.34 -12.23
C LYS A 38 -21.06 -12.44 -13.22
N ALA A 39 -20.15 -12.20 -14.14
CA ALA A 39 -19.75 -13.18 -15.12
C ALA A 39 -18.23 -13.30 -15.20
N TYR A 40 -17.74 -14.51 -15.46
CA TYR A 40 -16.33 -14.83 -15.68
C TYR A 40 -16.12 -15.20 -17.14
N GLU A 41 -15.22 -14.51 -17.83
CA GLU A 41 -14.85 -14.83 -19.21
C GLU A 41 -13.78 -15.92 -19.18
N TYR A 42 -14.14 -17.16 -19.58
CA TYR A 42 -13.25 -18.30 -19.60
C TYR A 42 -12.59 -18.53 -20.97
N GLU A 43 -13.21 -18.06 -22.03
CA GLU A 43 -12.68 -17.98 -23.39
C GLU A 43 -13.15 -16.66 -24.00
N LYS A 44 -12.42 -16.13 -24.97
CA LYS A 44 -12.75 -14.87 -25.61
C LYS A 44 -14.20 -14.85 -26.13
N GLY A 45 -15.02 -14.00 -25.54
CA GLY A 45 -16.45 -13.86 -25.88
C GLY A 45 -17.37 -14.91 -25.26
N LYS A 46 -16.85 -15.82 -24.42
CA LYS A 46 -17.66 -16.81 -23.69
C LYS A 46 -17.66 -16.55 -22.20
N PHE A 47 -18.84 -16.36 -21.64
CA PHE A 47 -19.01 -15.98 -20.24
C PHE A 47 -19.79 -17.05 -19.49
N VAL A 48 -19.37 -17.29 -18.25
CA VAL A 48 -20.16 -18.04 -17.25
C VAL A 48 -20.73 -17.03 -16.27
N VAL A 49 -22.05 -17.01 -16.15
CA VAL A 49 -22.76 -16.14 -15.21
C VAL A 49 -22.91 -16.85 -13.88
N PHE A 50 -22.57 -16.15 -12.80
CA PHE A 50 -22.74 -16.63 -11.43
C PHE A 50 -23.91 -15.91 -10.78
N SER A 51 -24.82 -16.68 -10.19
CA SER A 51 -25.88 -16.16 -9.32
C SER A 51 -25.32 -15.84 -7.92
N ASP A 52 -26.02 -15.02 -7.17
CA ASP A 52 -25.65 -14.78 -5.77
C ASP A 52 -25.74 -16.08 -4.93
N GLU A 53 -26.64 -17.01 -5.30
CA GLU A 53 -26.73 -18.33 -4.68
C GLU A 53 -25.48 -19.19 -4.92
N ASP A 54 -24.88 -19.10 -6.10
CA ASP A 54 -23.64 -19.81 -6.40
C ASP A 54 -22.49 -19.27 -5.54
N PHE A 55 -22.43 -17.96 -5.37
CA PHE A 55 -21.45 -17.34 -4.45
C PHE A 55 -21.71 -17.74 -2.99
N GLU A 56 -22.98 -17.85 -2.55
CA GLU A 56 -23.29 -18.33 -1.20
C GLU A 56 -22.78 -19.75 -0.97
N LYS A 57 -22.90 -20.63 -1.95
CA LYS A 57 -22.38 -22.02 -1.87
C LYS A 57 -20.86 -22.10 -1.85
N LEU A 58 -20.18 -21.12 -2.48
CA LEU A 58 -18.73 -21.04 -2.53
C LEU A 58 -18.13 -20.31 -1.29
N LYS A 59 -18.98 -19.67 -0.47
CA LYS A 59 -18.51 -19.01 0.74
C LYS A 59 -17.96 -20.03 1.73
N THR A 60 -16.75 -19.80 2.17
CA THR A 60 -16.24 -20.48 3.36
C THR A 60 -17.13 -20.13 4.54
N PRO A 61 -17.59 -21.10 5.35
CA PRO A 61 -18.35 -20.80 6.56
C PRO A 61 -17.66 -19.68 7.34
N LYS A 62 -18.44 -18.67 7.78
CA LYS A 62 -17.91 -17.56 8.57
C LYS A 62 -17.51 -18.08 9.95
N ASP A 63 -16.34 -18.65 10.01
CA ASP A 63 -15.70 -18.98 11.26
C ASP A 63 -14.87 -17.77 11.70
N LYS A 64 -15.09 -17.30 12.92
CA LYS A 64 -14.30 -16.22 13.53
C LYS A 64 -12.95 -16.73 14.05
N THR A 65 -12.60 -17.97 13.76
CA THR A 65 -11.35 -18.57 14.23
C THR A 65 -10.17 -18.16 13.37
N ILE A 66 -9.02 -18.03 14.02
CA ILE A 66 -7.73 -17.88 13.36
C ILE A 66 -7.00 -19.20 13.55
N THR A 67 -6.87 -19.97 12.47
CA THR A 67 -6.21 -21.28 12.53
C THR A 67 -4.73 -21.12 12.19
N ILE A 68 -3.87 -21.33 13.19
CA ILE A 68 -2.41 -21.29 12.98
C ILE A 68 -1.98 -22.63 12.40
N GLU A 69 -1.31 -22.60 11.24
CA GLU A 69 -0.83 -23.80 10.55
C GLU A 69 0.62 -24.14 10.93
N LYS A 70 1.48 -23.12 11.05
CA LYS A 70 2.89 -23.28 11.38
C LYS A 70 3.51 -22.01 11.97
N PHE A 71 4.66 -22.14 12.62
CA PHE A 71 5.48 -21.03 13.07
C PHE A 71 6.78 -20.95 12.28
N VAL A 72 7.14 -19.74 11.86
CA VAL A 72 8.34 -19.44 11.05
C VAL A 72 9.10 -18.27 11.68
N GLY A 73 10.36 -18.05 11.30
CA GLY A 73 11.05 -16.79 11.57
C GLY A 73 10.40 -15.64 10.84
N LEU A 74 10.27 -14.48 11.47
CA LEU A 74 9.68 -13.32 10.81
C LEU A 74 10.51 -12.90 9.58
N GLU A 75 11.82 -13.07 9.65
CA GLU A 75 12.80 -12.81 8.58
C GLU A 75 12.69 -13.77 7.38
N GLU A 76 12.03 -14.91 7.55
CA GLU A 76 11.77 -15.86 6.47
C GLU A 76 10.63 -15.41 5.55
N ILE A 77 9.80 -14.45 6.02
CA ILE A 77 8.67 -13.93 5.25
C ILE A 77 9.13 -12.70 4.46
N ASP A 78 9.18 -12.80 3.14
CA ASP A 78 9.47 -11.64 2.31
C ASP A 78 8.37 -10.58 2.47
N PRO A 79 8.72 -9.30 2.74
CA PRO A 79 7.77 -8.21 2.87
C PRO A 79 6.78 -8.05 1.70
N ILE A 80 7.10 -8.57 0.51
CA ILE A 80 6.21 -8.54 -0.66
C ILE A 80 4.87 -9.25 -0.44
N TYR A 81 4.84 -10.20 0.50
CA TYR A 81 3.63 -10.95 0.83
C TYR A 81 2.70 -10.21 1.77
N PHE A 82 3.15 -9.16 2.49
CA PHE A 82 2.30 -8.45 3.45
C PHE A 82 1.36 -7.45 2.76
N ASP A 83 0.07 -7.46 3.18
CA ASP A 83 -0.94 -6.48 2.73
C ASP A 83 -1.29 -5.52 3.89
N LYS A 84 -2.20 -5.89 4.79
CA LYS A 84 -2.74 -5.00 5.82
C LYS A 84 -2.54 -5.52 7.23
N PRO A 85 -2.15 -4.66 8.18
CA PRO A 85 -2.05 -5.03 9.59
C PRO A 85 -3.38 -4.82 10.32
N TYR A 86 -3.70 -5.74 11.24
CA TYR A 86 -4.84 -5.67 12.15
C TYR A 86 -4.38 -6.00 13.56
N TYR A 87 -4.90 -5.31 14.56
CA TYR A 87 -4.72 -5.69 15.95
C TYR A 87 -5.69 -6.83 16.31
N VAL A 88 -5.19 -7.85 17.00
CA VAL A 88 -5.99 -8.96 17.49
C VAL A 88 -6.16 -8.75 19.00
N ALA A 89 -7.41 -8.64 19.43
CA ALA A 89 -7.75 -8.54 20.85
C ALA A 89 -8.31 -9.88 21.35
N PRO A 90 -8.02 -10.27 22.60
CA PRO A 90 -8.66 -11.43 23.21
C PRO A 90 -10.14 -11.12 23.48
N GLU A 91 -11.03 -12.02 23.09
CA GLU A 91 -12.44 -11.96 23.46
C GLU A 91 -12.74 -13.12 24.42
N GLY A 92 -12.59 -12.87 25.72
CA GLY A 92 -12.87 -13.86 26.78
C GLY A 92 -11.79 -14.94 26.97
N ALA A 93 -10.63 -14.83 26.31
CA ALA A 93 -9.52 -15.79 26.39
C ALA A 93 -8.19 -15.13 26.78
N ASP A 94 -8.22 -14.13 27.65
CA ASP A 94 -7.05 -13.30 28.01
C ASP A 94 -5.83 -14.11 28.44
N LYS A 95 -6.01 -15.14 29.26
CA LYS A 95 -4.91 -15.98 29.75
C LYS A 95 -4.23 -16.74 28.61
N ALA A 96 -5.00 -17.37 27.73
CA ALA A 96 -4.44 -18.11 26.60
C ALA A 96 -3.74 -17.17 25.61
N TYR A 97 -4.34 -16.01 25.37
CA TYR A 97 -3.75 -14.95 24.54
C TYR A 97 -2.41 -14.48 25.09
N ALA A 98 -2.33 -14.15 26.39
CA ALA A 98 -1.10 -13.72 27.04
C ALA A 98 0.02 -14.78 26.96
N VAL A 99 -0.33 -16.06 27.16
CA VAL A 99 0.63 -17.17 27.03
C VAL A 99 1.15 -17.27 25.60
N LEU A 100 0.27 -17.17 24.60
CA LEU A 100 0.67 -17.22 23.19
C LEU A 100 1.60 -16.06 22.83
N VAL A 101 1.26 -14.82 23.23
CA VAL A 101 2.11 -13.64 23.03
C VAL A 101 3.48 -13.86 23.62
N ALA A 102 3.56 -14.25 24.91
CA ALA A 102 4.82 -14.44 25.60
C ALA A 102 5.69 -15.55 24.96
N ALA A 103 5.05 -16.64 24.53
CA ALA A 103 5.75 -17.73 23.83
C ALA A 103 6.32 -17.28 22.49
N MET A 104 5.52 -16.59 21.67
CA MET A 104 5.95 -16.10 20.34
C MET A 104 7.06 -15.05 20.46
N GLU A 105 7.02 -14.17 21.45
CA GLU A 105 8.08 -13.19 21.72
C GLU A 105 9.38 -13.88 22.12
N LYS A 106 9.30 -14.84 23.03
CA LYS A 106 10.48 -15.60 23.50
C LYS A 106 11.15 -16.39 22.37
N GLU A 107 10.35 -17.06 21.56
CA GLU A 107 10.86 -17.87 20.43
C GLU A 107 11.16 -17.03 19.18
N LYS A 108 10.80 -15.75 19.15
CA LYS A 108 10.94 -14.84 18.00
C LYS A 108 10.32 -15.42 16.73
N LYS A 109 9.16 -16.04 16.85
CA LYS A 109 8.45 -16.68 15.76
C LYS A 109 7.17 -15.93 15.40
N ALA A 110 6.83 -15.97 14.11
CA ALA A 110 5.53 -15.56 13.59
C ALA A 110 4.71 -16.80 13.25
N GLY A 111 3.41 -16.77 13.51
CA GLY A 111 2.49 -17.84 13.14
C GLY A 111 1.90 -17.60 11.76
N ILE A 112 2.04 -18.53 10.84
CA ILE A 112 1.29 -18.52 9.58
C ILE A 112 -0.09 -19.11 9.86
N ALA A 113 -1.13 -18.35 9.54
CA ALA A 113 -2.50 -18.67 9.88
C ALA A 113 -3.45 -18.45 8.71
N ARG A 114 -4.59 -19.11 8.75
CA ARG A 114 -5.75 -18.82 7.91
C ARG A 114 -6.89 -18.28 8.74
N CYS A 115 -7.60 -17.34 8.20
CA CYS A 115 -8.82 -16.78 8.80
C CYS A 115 -9.79 -16.34 7.71
N VAL A 116 -11.05 -16.20 8.05
CA VAL A 116 -12.06 -15.67 7.13
C VAL A 116 -12.30 -14.20 7.45
N LEU A 117 -11.85 -13.33 6.56
CA LEU A 117 -12.11 -11.90 6.63
C LEU A 117 -13.18 -11.50 5.61
N GLY A 118 -14.31 -11.03 6.11
CA GLY A 118 -15.48 -10.78 5.26
C GLY A 118 -16.12 -12.09 4.79
N ASN A 119 -15.92 -12.45 3.53
CA ASN A 119 -16.44 -13.67 2.92
C ASN A 119 -15.34 -14.50 2.23
N LYS A 120 -14.09 -14.12 2.41
CA LYS A 120 -12.94 -14.75 1.73
C LYS A 120 -11.98 -15.31 2.76
N GLU A 121 -11.52 -16.54 2.52
CA GLU A 121 -10.37 -17.10 3.22
C GLU A 121 -9.14 -16.27 2.92
N THR A 122 -8.40 -15.94 3.95
CA THR A 122 -7.25 -15.03 3.88
C THR A 122 -6.08 -15.67 4.59
N LEU A 123 -4.95 -15.72 3.92
CA LEU A 123 -3.67 -16.05 4.53
C LEU A 123 -3.21 -14.89 5.40
N ALA A 124 -2.67 -15.19 6.57
CA ALA A 124 -2.20 -14.17 7.49
C ALA A 124 -0.94 -14.60 8.25
N ALA A 125 -0.14 -13.63 8.63
CA ALA A 125 0.94 -13.80 9.59
C ALA A 125 0.57 -13.15 10.92
N LEU A 126 0.54 -13.95 11.98
CA LEU A 126 0.44 -13.48 13.35
C LEU A 126 1.84 -13.19 13.87
N ARG A 127 2.06 -11.98 14.38
CA ARG A 127 3.32 -11.59 15.04
C ARG A 127 3.05 -10.78 16.28
N THR A 128 4.01 -10.71 17.16
CA THR A 128 3.93 -9.91 18.38
C THR A 128 4.52 -8.53 18.16
N LYS A 129 3.89 -7.52 18.73
CA LYS A 129 4.41 -6.16 18.82
C LYS A 129 3.87 -5.48 20.08
N ASP A 130 4.77 -4.91 20.88
CA ASP A 130 4.42 -4.16 22.09
C ASP A 130 3.47 -4.94 23.04
N GLY A 131 3.73 -6.25 23.22
CA GLY A 131 2.93 -7.13 24.08
C GLY A 131 1.56 -7.51 23.52
N THR A 132 1.31 -7.27 22.22
CA THR A 132 0.04 -7.60 21.56
C THR A 132 0.25 -8.42 20.30
N LEU A 133 -0.82 -9.12 19.83
CA LEU A 133 -0.80 -9.81 18.55
C LEU A 133 -1.23 -8.85 17.44
N LEU A 134 -0.45 -8.86 16.38
CA LEU A 134 -0.79 -8.26 15.09
C LEU A 134 -1.00 -9.38 14.09
N LEU A 135 -2.12 -9.31 13.39
CA LEU A 135 -2.43 -10.13 12.23
C LEU A 135 -2.14 -9.29 10.98
N ASN A 136 -1.15 -9.68 10.21
CA ASN A 136 -0.91 -9.10 8.90
C ASN A 136 -1.54 -10.01 7.85
N THR A 137 -2.50 -9.51 7.07
CA THR A 137 -2.97 -10.25 5.89
C THR A 137 -1.85 -10.42 4.88
N MET A 138 -1.87 -11.53 4.17
CA MET A 138 -0.84 -11.89 3.21
C MET A 138 -1.46 -12.26 1.87
N TYR A 139 -0.73 -11.98 0.81
CA TYR A 139 -1.03 -12.48 -0.52
C TYR A 139 -0.67 -13.97 -0.62
N PHE A 140 -1.45 -14.72 -1.39
CA PHE A 140 -1.01 -16.03 -1.86
C PHE A 140 0.08 -15.89 -2.92
N ASP A 141 0.91 -16.92 -3.09
CA ASP A 141 2.01 -16.89 -4.07
C ASP A 141 1.55 -16.56 -5.50
N GLU A 142 0.36 -17.02 -5.86
CA GLU A 142 -0.26 -16.76 -7.16
C GLU A 142 -0.68 -15.29 -7.35
N GLU A 143 -0.92 -14.55 -6.27
CA GLU A 143 -1.32 -13.13 -6.29
C GLU A 143 -0.09 -12.21 -6.42
N VAL A 144 1.11 -12.71 -6.07
CA VAL A 144 2.35 -11.94 -6.15
C VAL A 144 2.88 -11.92 -7.58
N GLN A 145 2.98 -10.71 -8.13
CA GLN A 145 3.50 -10.56 -9.49
C GLN A 145 4.99 -10.86 -9.54
N LYS A 146 5.39 -11.71 -10.49
CA LYS A 146 6.80 -11.98 -10.75
C LYS A 146 7.49 -10.71 -11.27
N ASN A 147 8.75 -10.51 -10.84
CA ASN A 147 9.52 -9.36 -11.28
C ASN A 147 9.67 -9.36 -12.83
N PRO A 148 9.11 -8.37 -13.54
CA PRO A 148 9.21 -8.29 -15.00
C PRO A 148 10.54 -7.68 -15.46
N VAL A 149 11.34 -7.11 -14.54
CA VAL A 149 12.56 -6.37 -14.86
C VAL A 149 13.74 -7.32 -14.95
N LYS A 150 14.36 -7.40 -16.12
CA LYS A 150 15.64 -8.07 -16.33
C LYS A 150 16.73 -6.99 -16.45
N LEU A 151 17.67 -6.98 -15.53
CA LEU A 151 18.83 -6.10 -15.60
C LEU A 151 19.92 -6.80 -16.43
N ASN A 152 20.31 -6.19 -17.54
CA ASN A 152 21.36 -6.69 -18.43
C ASN A 152 22.66 -5.87 -18.31
N SER A 153 22.84 -5.10 -17.24
CA SER A 153 24.02 -4.25 -17.03
C SER A 153 24.88 -4.79 -15.90
N GLU A 154 26.15 -4.93 -16.15
CA GLU A 154 27.16 -5.17 -15.12
C GLU A 154 27.61 -3.83 -14.54
N SER A 155 27.69 -3.75 -13.22
CA SER A 155 28.20 -2.56 -12.52
C SER A 155 29.72 -2.65 -12.36
N GLY A 156 30.42 -1.57 -12.70
CA GLY A 156 31.87 -1.48 -12.50
C GLY A 156 32.23 -1.39 -11.01
N GLU A 157 33.39 -1.95 -10.60
CA GLU A 157 33.83 -1.93 -9.19
C GLU A 157 33.96 -0.50 -8.61
N LYS A 158 34.38 0.46 -9.43
CA LYS A 158 34.50 1.88 -9.01
C LYS A 158 33.13 2.50 -8.71
N GLU A 159 32.12 2.19 -9.52
CA GLU A 159 30.76 2.65 -9.33
C GLU A 159 30.13 2.02 -8.10
N LEU A 160 30.38 0.72 -7.89
CA LEU A 160 29.93 0.00 -6.71
C LEU A 160 30.55 0.56 -5.42
N SER A 161 31.86 0.88 -5.44
CA SER A 161 32.55 1.51 -4.32
C SER A 161 31.96 2.89 -3.97
N LEU A 162 31.70 3.72 -4.99
CA LEU A 162 31.06 5.02 -4.80
C LEU A 162 29.63 4.88 -4.22
N ALA A 163 28.84 3.97 -4.76
CA ALA A 163 27.50 3.70 -4.26
C ALA A 163 27.50 3.23 -2.79
N ARG A 164 28.43 2.33 -2.42
CA ARG A 164 28.61 1.91 -1.01
C ARG A 164 28.95 3.10 -0.09
N THR A 165 29.80 4.01 -0.52
CA THR A 165 30.16 5.20 0.26
C THR A 165 28.92 6.08 0.52
N VAL A 166 28.06 6.28 -0.51
CA VAL A 166 26.82 7.06 -0.35
C VAL A 166 25.86 6.33 0.58
N ILE A 167 25.63 5.04 0.39
CA ILE A 167 24.74 4.24 1.25
C ILE A 167 25.20 4.34 2.71
N ASN A 168 26.47 4.08 2.99
CA ASN A 168 27.01 4.16 4.36
C ASN A 168 26.86 5.54 4.97
N SER A 169 27.05 6.60 4.17
CA SER A 169 26.89 7.98 4.64
C SER A 169 25.44 8.36 4.96
N MET A 170 24.48 7.63 4.43
CA MET A 170 23.03 7.88 4.62
C MET A 170 22.37 6.81 5.49
N SER A 171 23.11 5.79 5.91
CA SER A 171 22.56 4.72 6.77
C SER A 171 22.29 5.26 8.17
N GLY A 172 21.13 4.90 8.72
CA GLY A 172 20.68 5.27 10.05
C GLY A 172 19.58 4.34 10.55
N LYS A 173 19.10 4.58 11.76
CA LYS A 173 17.91 3.90 12.27
C LYS A 173 16.67 4.44 11.58
N PHE A 174 15.71 3.57 11.33
CA PHE A 174 14.42 3.98 10.80
C PHE A 174 13.55 4.54 11.92
N GLU A 175 13.33 5.86 11.89
CA GLU A 175 12.44 6.57 12.82
C GLU A 175 11.21 7.06 12.04
N PRO A 176 10.03 6.42 12.19
CA PRO A 176 8.84 6.77 11.40
C PRO A 176 8.41 8.23 11.54
N THR A 177 8.72 8.87 12.67
CA THR A 177 8.38 10.26 12.98
C THR A 177 9.16 11.30 12.16
N GLU A 178 10.26 10.89 11.53
CA GLU A 178 11.03 11.76 10.64
C GLU A 178 10.34 11.97 9.28
N PHE A 179 9.46 11.01 8.88
CA PHE A 179 8.77 11.03 7.60
C PHE A 179 7.37 11.61 7.76
N LYS A 180 7.23 12.90 7.46
CA LYS A 180 5.96 13.61 7.51
C LYS A 180 5.31 13.69 6.15
N ASP A 181 3.99 13.60 6.10
CA ASP A 181 3.21 13.84 4.88
C ASP A 181 3.12 15.37 4.62
N GLU A 182 4.11 15.88 3.92
CA GLU A 182 4.16 17.31 3.56
C GLU A 182 3.00 17.74 2.67
N TYR A 183 2.42 16.82 1.89
CA TYR A 183 1.27 17.14 1.06
C TYR A 183 0.05 17.42 1.92
N ASN A 184 -0.21 16.57 2.89
CA ASN A 184 -1.35 16.72 3.80
C ASN A 184 -1.20 17.98 4.67
N GLU A 185 0.01 18.29 5.15
CA GLU A 185 0.26 19.54 5.87
C GLU A 185 -0.03 20.77 5.00
N ARG A 186 0.41 20.75 3.73
CA ARG A 186 0.13 21.84 2.77
C ARG A 186 -1.34 21.95 2.45
N LEU A 187 -2.02 20.83 2.30
CA LEU A 187 -3.46 20.77 2.05
C LEU A 187 -4.26 21.37 3.21
N LEU A 188 -3.95 20.99 4.44
CA LEU A 188 -4.61 21.53 5.63
C LEU A 188 -4.39 23.06 5.75
N LYS A 189 -3.19 23.54 5.48
CA LYS A 189 -2.90 25.00 5.44
C LYS A 189 -3.67 25.71 4.33
N ALA A 190 -3.82 25.08 3.17
CA ALA A 190 -4.58 25.64 2.06
C ALA A 190 -6.09 25.70 2.36
N ILE A 191 -6.62 24.66 3.01
CA ILE A 191 -8.03 24.61 3.47
C ILE A 191 -8.26 25.75 4.49
N ASP A 192 -7.41 25.86 5.51
CA ASP A 192 -7.52 26.94 6.53
C ASP A 192 -7.40 28.33 5.89
N GLY A 193 -6.52 28.47 4.88
CA GLY A 193 -6.40 29.71 4.09
C GLY A 193 -7.72 30.04 3.35
N LYS A 194 -8.33 29.06 2.67
CA LYS A 194 -9.62 29.26 1.98
C LYS A 194 -10.75 29.58 2.92
N VAL A 195 -10.84 28.93 4.07
CA VAL A 195 -11.81 29.26 5.12
C VAL A 195 -11.71 30.72 5.55
N LYS A 196 -10.50 31.26 5.58
CA LYS A 196 -10.20 32.67 5.90
C LYS A 196 -10.26 33.62 4.70
N GLY A 197 -10.81 33.20 3.56
CA GLY A 197 -10.98 34.00 2.34
C GLY A 197 -9.67 34.29 1.57
N LYS A 198 -8.58 33.56 1.83
CA LYS A 198 -7.30 33.71 1.13
C LYS A 198 -7.24 32.82 -0.09
N GLU A 199 -6.72 33.32 -1.19
CA GLU A 199 -6.41 32.51 -2.38
C GLU A 199 -5.24 31.57 -2.14
N ILE A 200 -5.34 30.35 -2.71
CA ILE A 200 -4.23 29.39 -2.71
C ILE A 200 -3.21 29.86 -3.74
N LYS A 201 -2.07 30.37 -3.27
CA LYS A 201 -0.93 30.64 -4.17
C LYS A 201 -0.33 29.32 -4.64
N SER A 202 -0.24 29.14 -5.96
CA SER A 202 0.46 28.00 -6.52
C SER A 202 1.92 28.05 -6.05
N LEU A 203 2.40 26.98 -5.45
CA LEU A 203 3.82 26.77 -5.26
C LEU A 203 4.40 26.62 -6.66
N GLY A 204 5.10 27.66 -7.14
CA GLY A 204 5.69 27.69 -8.47
C GLY A 204 6.42 26.37 -8.73
N GLY A 205 6.02 25.68 -9.77
CA GLY A 205 6.61 24.40 -10.14
C GLY A 205 8.12 24.60 -10.33
N SER A 206 8.91 23.86 -9.58
CA SER A 206 10.34 23.79 -9.84
C SER A 206 10.53 23.34 -11.29
N LYS A 207 11.21 24.14 -12.09
CA LYS A 207 11.57 23.77 -13.46
C LYS A 207 12.19 22.38 -13.45
N PRO A 208 11.83 21.48 -14.38
CA PRO A 208 12.46 20.17 -14.45
C PRO A 208 13.97 20.36 -14.61
N GLN A 209 14.71 19.94 -13.60
CA GLN A 209 16.17 19.88 -13.71
C GLN A 209 16.51 18.85 -14.79
N LYS A 210 17.47 19.20 -15.67
CA LYS A 210 18.02 18.25 -16.64
C LYS A 210 18.40 16.95 -15.93
N THR A 211 18.03 15.84 -16.54
CA THR A 211 18.46 14.51 -16.11
C THR A 211 19.98 14.49 -16.04
N MET A 212 20.51 14.52 -14.83
CA MET A 212 21.94 14.30 -14.60
C MET A 212 22.20 12.81 -14.58
N ASP A 213 23.37 12.41 -15.09
CA ASP A 213 23.83 11.04 -14.95
C ASP A 213 23.88 10.66 -13.46
N LEU A 214 23.40 9.46 -13.14
CA LEU A 214 23.33 8.95 -11.77
C LEU A 214 24.71 9.05 -11.07
N VAL A 215 25.78 8.75 -11.80
CA VAL A 215 27.16 8.81 -11.31
C VAL A 215 27.56 10.24 -10.92
N ASP A 216 27.19 11.21 -11.73
CA ASP A 216 27.46 12.64 -11.42
C ASP A 216 26.61 13.15 -10.25
N ALA A 217 25.37 12.68 -10.13
CA ALA A 217 24.52 12.97 -8.99
C ALA A 217 25.09 12.39 -7.69
N LEU A 218 25.61 11.17 -7.72
CA LEU A 218 26.24 10.50 -6.59
C LEU A 218 27.55 11.22 -6.18
N ARG A 219 28.42 11.58 -7.15
CA ARG A 219 29.66 12.36 -6.89
C ARG A 219 29.37 13.69 -6.22
N ARG A 220 28.37 14.45 -6.70
CA ARG A 220 27.97 15.72 -6.08
C ARG A 220 27.40 15.53 -4.68
N SER A 221 26.64 14.47 -4.44
CA SER A 221 26.09 14.16 -3.11
C SER A 221 27.19 13.89 -2.08
N VAL A 222 28.28 13.24 -2.47
CA VAL A 222 29.46 13.00 -1.61
C VAL A 222 30.20 14.30 -1.32
N LEU A 223 30.42 15.15 -2.33
CA LEU A 223 31.11 16.44 -2.17
C LEU A 223 30.34 17.43 -1.29
N LEU A 224 29.01 17.50 -1.46
CA LEU A 224 28.15 18.36 -0.65
C LEU A 224 28.08 17.95 0.84
N LYS A 225 28.28 16.68 1.17
CA LYS A 225 28.31 16.19 2.55
C LYS A 225 29.66 16.43 3.23
N SER A 226 30.75 16.49 2.48
CA SER A 226 32.08 16.80 3.02
C SER A 226 32.21 18.28 3.45
N GLU A 227 31.34 19.18 2.98
CA GLU A 227 31.41 20.64 3.27
C GLU A 227 30.41 21.13 4.34
N LYS A 228 29.56 20.28 4.93
CA LYS A 228 28.61 20.71 5.98
C LYS A 228 28.64 19.81 7.22
N PRO A 229 28.93 20.38 8.41
CA PRO A 229 28.61 19.70 9.66
C PRO A 229 27.10 19.71 9.87
N SER A 230 26.56 18.54 10.06
CA SER A 230 25.24 18.20 10.61
C SER A 230 24.19 19.32 10.77
N LYS A 231 23.31 19.51 9.79
CA LYS A 231 21.90 19.90 9.97
C LYS A 231 21.14 19.76 8.64
N GLY A 232 20.14 18.88 8.61
CA GLY A 232 19.03 18.94 7.66
C GLY A 232 19.11 18.00 6.46
N GLY A 233 18.10 17.16 6.36
CA GLY A 233 17.87 16.15 5.34
C GLY A 233 17.97 16.62 3.89
N GLY A 234 18.75 15.89 3.13
CA GLY A 234 18.88 16.08 1.69
C GLY A 234 17.75 15.34 0.95
N THR A 235 16.95 16.09 0.23
CA THR A 235 15.84 15.59 -0.58
C THR A 235 16.37 14.83 -1.80
N ILE A 236 16.23 13.53 -1.82
CA ILE A 236 16.37 12.73 -3.05
C ILE A 236 15.07 12.89 -3.82
N LYS A 237 15.10 13.62 -4.95
CA LYS A 237 13.94 13.71 -5.85
C LYS A 237 13.79 12.39 -6.60
N GLN A 238 12.61 11.82 -6.48
CA GLN A 238 12.16 10.64 -7.21
C GLN A 238 12.35 10.80 -8.72
N VAL A 239 13.06 9.85 -9.32
CA VAL A 239 12.96 9.57 -10.74
C VAL A 239 11.92 8.46 -10.88
N ALA A 240 10.69 8.85 -11.04
CA ALA A 240 9.63 7.94 -11.48
C ALA A 240 8.87 8.60 -12.64
N LYS A 241 9.26 8.27 -13.84
CA LYS A 241 8.40 8.43 -15.00
C LYS A 241 7.76 7.06 -15.24
N GLY A 242 6.64 6.83 -14.56
CA GLY A 242 5.79 5.68 -14.81
C GLY A 242 5.06 5.85 -16.13
N GLU A 243 5.35 4.99 -17.09
CA GLU A 243 4.48 4.73 -18.22
C GLU A 243 3.12 4.25 -17.70
N LYS A 244 2.07 4.85 -18.25
CA LYS A 244 0.69 4.47 -17.99
C LYS A 244 0.43 3.04 -18.45
N ILE A 245 0.41 2.10 -17.55
CA ILE A 245 -0.15 0.76 -17.81
C ILE A 245 -1.66 0.95 -17.87
N LYS A 246 -2.24 0.78 -19.06
CA LYS A 246 -3.69 0.70 -19.27
C LYS A 246 -4.23 -0.46 -18.45
N LYS A 247 -5.02 -0.16 -17.43
CA LYS A 247 -5.90 -1.14 -16.81
C LYS A 247 -6.89 -1.62 -17.86
N ARG A 248 -6.82 -2.88 -18.23
CA ARG A 248 -7.96 -3.58 -18.81
C ARG A 248 -8.81 -4.10 -17.66
N ALA A 249 -10.07 -3.74 -17.75
CA ALA A 249 -11.15 -4.27 -16.92
C ALA A 249 -11.29 -5.77 -17.06
#